data_60043c9b673bc93119be24950d049f8f
#
_entry.id   60043c9b673bc93119be24950d049f8f
#
_cell.length_a   1.000
_cell.length_b   1.000
_cell.length_c   1.000
_cell.angle_alpha   90.00
_cell.angle_beta   90.00
_cell.angle_gamma   90.00
#
_symmetry.space_group_name_H-M   'P 1'
#
loop_
_entity.id
_entity.type
_entity.pdbx_description
1 polymer ?
#
loop_
_entity_poly.entity_id
_entity_poly.type
_entity_poly.pdbx_seq_one_letter_code
_entity_poly.pdbx_strand_id
1 'polypeptide(L)'
;MSKPSKENAKKNLRTRYLTVGQTARILGVSPSTIRLWENIGLITPARSSGRYRLYNPELLEVLKRIKYLRDVKKLSVPGIQQMLGEKQPAVVGSGTNHKPDIGSKLRKLRKSMGLGSREAADRAKISQGFLSAIELSKANPSIATLQRLAASYNTTVLEFFDLPHHSRRLIHPNQRRSLRTDTGVDIQLLSIGTKMLECMLFRVPPSAGSDGAYSHAGEEFIYVLKGSLEIWLDELEGHVLQEGDSFWFESNLGHRWFNPSDKEAVLIWVNTPLTF
;
A
#
# COMPACT_ATOMS: atom_id res chain seq x y z
N MET A 1 -24.27 -18.87 -28.75
CA MET A 1 -23.27 -18.04 -28.12
C MET A 1 -22.37 -17.48 -29.21
N SER A 2 -22.58 -16.22 -29.59
CA SER A 2 -21.87 -15.56 -30.71
C SER A 2 -20.51 -15.10 -30.26
N LYS A 3 -19.46 -15.45 -31.02
CA LYS A 3 -18.09 -14.96 -30.79
C LYS A 3 -18.05 -13.44 -31.04
N PRO A 4 -17.38 -12.63 -30.17
CA PRO A 4 -17.25 -11.21 -30.42
C PRO A 4 -16.46 -10.96 -31.71
N SER A 5 -16.95 -10.03 -32.55
CA SER A 5 -16.34 -9.70 -33.84
C SER A 5 -14.93 -9.12 -33.65
N LYS A 6 -14.03 -9.40 -34.59
CA LYS A 6 -12.65 -8.91 -34.62
C LYS A 6 -12.53 -7.36 -34.53
N GLU A 7 -13.61 -6.68 -34.84
CA GLU A 7 -13.74 -5.21 -34.78
C GLU A 7 -13.91 -4.67 -33.35
N ASN A 8 -14.67 -5.41 -32.50
CA ASN A 8 -14.82 -5.08 -31.07
C ASN A 8 -13.52 -5.34 -30.29
N ALA A 9 -12.74 -6.36 -30.65
CA ALA A 9 -11.43 -6.61 -30.05
C ALA A 9 -10.41 -5.52 -30.40
N LYS A 10 -10.43 -5.01 -31.66
CA LYS A 10 -9.58 -3.89 -32.09
C LYS A 10 -9.96 -2.56 -31.44
N LYS A 11 -11.25 -2.33 -31.17
CA LYS A 11 -11.75 -1.12 -30.49
C LYS A 11 -11.36 -1.12 -29.00
N ASN A 12 -11.40 -2.26 -28.32
CA ASN A 12 -10.97 -2.43 -26.94
C ASN A 12 -9.44 -2.33 -26.75
N LEU A 13 -8.64 -2.75 -27.75
CA LEU A 13 -7.18 -2.55 -27.71
C LEU A 13 -6.78 -1.07 -27.89
N ARG A 14 -7.52 -0.30 -28.69
CA ARG A 14 -7.26 1.15 -28.87
C ARG A 14 -7.51 1.98 -27.60
N THR A 15 -8.35 1.52 -26.69
CA THR A 15 -8.64 2.20 -25.41
C THR A 15 -7.55 1.95 -24.34
N ARG A 16 -6.70 0.94 -24.53
CA ARG A 16 -5.71 0.48 -23.57
C ARG A 16 -4.26 0.91 -23.86
N TYR A 17 -3.98 1.37 -25.08
CA TYR A 17 -2.64 1.74 -25.51
C TYR A 17 -2.63 3.11 -26.17
N LEU A 18 -1.61 3.90 -25.82
CA LEU A 18 -1.37 5.22 -26.39
C LEU A 18 -0.36 5.14 -27.54
N THR A 19 -0.46 6.06 -28.49
CA THR A 19 0.56 6.30 -29.51
C THR A 19 1.68 7.19 -28.92
N VAL A 20 2.83 7.24 -29.59
CA VAL A 20 3.94 8.13 -29.16
C VAL A 20 3.52 9.60 -29.08
N GLY A 21 2.66 10.06 -29.98
CA GLY A 21 2.15 11.45 -29.97
C GLY A 21 1.22 11.73 -28.80
N GLN A 22 0.33 10.80 -28.46
CA GLN A 22 -0.55 10.92 -27.30
C GLN A 22 0.26 10.89 -25.99
N THR A 23 1.21 9.96 -25.89
CA THR A 23 2.12 9.83 -24.75
C THR A 23 2.95 11.11 -24.57
N ALA A 24 3.51 11.65 -25.64
CA ALA A 24 4.28 12.89 -25.61
C ALA A 24 3.45 14.08 -25.12
N ARG A 25 2.21 14.19 -25.56
CA ARG A 25 1.28 15.23 -25.13
C ARG A 25 0.95 15.13 -23.65
N ILE A 26 0.66 13.92 -23.15
CA ILE A 26 0.38 13.67 -21.72
C ILE A 26 1.59 14.03 -20.85
N LEU A 27 2.79 13.73 -21.33
CA LEU A 27 4.03 13.99 -20.58
C LEU A 27 4.54 15.43 -20.73
N GLY A 28 4.00 16.20 -21.66
CA GLY A 28 4.52 17.55 -21.96
C GLY A 28 5.96 17.51 -22.48
N VAL A 29 6.28 16.55 -23.35
CA VAL A 29 7.58 16.39 -24.01
C VAL A 29 7.39 16.19 -25.51
N SER A 30 8.47 16.32 -26.31
CA SER A 30 8.39 16.05 -27.75
C SER A 30 8.36 14.52 -28.03
N PRO A 31 7.71 14.07 -29.12
CA PRO A 31 7.80 12.66 -29.53
C PRO A 31 9.23 12.17 -29.75
N SER A 32 10.14 13.05 -30.17
CA SER A 32 11.58 12.76 -30.34
C SER A 32 12.25 12.46 -28.99
N THR A 33 11.85 13.13 -27.91
CA THR A 33 12.33 12.85 -26.55
C THR A 33 12.00 11.41 -26.12
N ILE A 34 10.79 10.96 -26.39
CA ILE A 34 10.36 9.57 -26.03
C ILE A 34 11.13 8.54 -26.87
N ARG A 35 11.34 8.83 -28.16
CA ARG A 35 12.16 7.96 -29.04
C ARG A 35 13.62 7.92 -28.60
N LEU A 36 14.16 9.06 -28.12
CA LEU A 36 15.51 9.10 -27.55
C LEU A 36 15.60 8.18 -26.33
N TRP A 37 14.63 8.23 -25.43
CA TRP A 37 14.60 7.36 -24.24
C TRP A 37 14.51 5.87 -24.60
N GLU A 38 13.82 5.51 -25.69
CA GLU A 38 13.83 4.15 -26.23
C GLU A 38 15.21 3.79 -26.80
N ASN A 39 15.82 4.68 -27.62
CA ASN A 39 17.11 4.42 -28.25
C ASN A 39 18.26 4.25 -27.25
N ILE A 40 18.22 4.96 -26.13
CA ILE A 40 19.22 4.83 -25.05
C ILE A 40 18.86 3.75 -24.02
N GLY A 41 17.83 2.94 -24.30
CA GLY A 41 17.47 1.77 -23.49
C GLY A 41 16.77 2.07 -22.16
N LEU A 42 16.23 3.27 -21.97
CA LEU A 42 15.46 3.60 -20.76
C LEU A 42 14.05 2.98 -20.76
N ILE A 43 13.49 2.70 -21.93
CA ILE A 43 12.18 2.09 -22.11
C ILE A 43 12.17 1.13 -23.31
N THR A 44 11.23 0.15 -23.26
CA THR A 44 10.98 -0.78 -24.36
C THR A 44 9.47 -0.86 -24.63
N PRO A 45 8.92 -0.02 -25.53
CA PRO A 45 7.50 -0.05 -25.83
C PRO A 45 7.12 -1.32 -26.60
N ALA A 46 5.93 -1.85 -26.32
CA ALA A 46 5.35 -2.94 -27.10
C ALA A 46 5.09 -2.48 -28.54
N ARG A 47 5.00 -3.42 -29.47
CA ARG A 47 4.67 -3.15 -30.86
C ARG A 47 3.40 -3.86 -31.28
N SER A 48 2.56 -3.17 -32.06
CA SER A 48 1.38 -3.78 -32.69
C SER A 48 1.78 -4.75 -33.82
N SER A 49 0.83 -5.53 -34.33
CA SER A 49 1.01 -6.37 -35.51
C SER A 49 1.47 -5.57 -36.74
N GLY A 50 1.18 -4.27 -36.82
CA GLY A 50 1.67 -3.34 -37.84
C GLY A 50 2.98 -2.63 -37.45
N ARG A 51 3.73 -3.12 -36.47
CA ARG A 51 5.01 -2.57 -35.97
C ARG A 51 4.93 -1.16 -35.37
N TYR A 52 3.72 -0.62 -35.09
CA TYR A 52 3.57 0.67 -34.41
C TYR A 52 3.86 0.53 -32.92
N ARG A 53 4.54 1.54 -32.35
CA ARG A 53 4.83 1.62 -30.90
C ARG A 53 3.56 1.80 -30.08
N LEU A 54 3.40 1.00 -29.03
CA LEU A 54 2.27 1.00 -28.13
C LEU A 54 2.76 1.27 -26.71
N TYR A 55 2.16 2.28 -26.08
CA TYR A 55 2.48 2.70 -24.71
C TYR A 55 1.30 2.38 -23.83
N ASN A 56 1.46 1.40 -22.95
CA ASN A 56 0.47 1.04 -21.95
C ASN A 56 0.54 1.97 -20.73
N PRO A 57 -0.46 1.94 -19.82
CA PRO A 57 -0.45 2.77 -18.61
C PRO A 57 0.78 2.57 -17.73
N GLU A 58 1.29 1.34 -17.63
CA GLU A 58 2.48 1.02 -16.83
C GLU A 58 3.73 1.71 -17.40
N LEU A 59 3.91 1.66 -18.72
CA LEU A 59 5.02 2.34 -19.38
C LEU A 59 4.90 3.87 -19.30
N LEU A 60 3.67 4.39 -19.25
CA LEU A 60 3.44 5.82 -19.04
C LEU A 60 3.95 6.27 -17.66
N GLU A 61 3.77 5.47 -16.63
CA GLU A 61 4.30 5.78 -15.29
C GLU A 61 5.83 5.74 -15.25
N VAL A 62 6.45 4.78 -15.93
CA VAL A 62 7.92 4.75 -16.10
C VAL A 62 8.41 6.02 -16.78
N LEU A 63 7.74 6.45 -17.83
CA LEU A 63 8.09 7.67 -18.57
C LEU A 63 7.94 8.94 -17.72
N LYS A 64 6.90 9.03 -16.87
CA LYS A 64 6.74 10.12 -15.89
C LYS A 64 7.90 10.15 -14.90
N ARG A 65 8.32 8.97 -14.41
CA ARG A 65 9.47 8.85 -13.51
C ARG A 65 10.77 9.27 -14.18
N ILE A 66 11.04 8.85 -15.43
CA ILE A 66 12.20 9.29 -16.21
C ILE A 66 12.22 10.80 -16.33
N LYS A 67 11.08 11.41 -16.69
CA LYS A 67 10.95 12.87 -16.78
C LYS A 67 11.27 13.54 -15.45
N TYR A 68 10.72 13.07 -14.36
CA TYR A 68 10.97 13.59 -13.01
C TYR A 68 12.45 13.50 -12.62
N LEU A 69 13.08 12.34 -12.84
CA LEU A 69 14.50 12.13 -12.52
C LEU A 69 15.41 13.04 -13.35
N ARG A 70 15.06 13.28 -14.63
CA ARG A 70 15.79 14.19 -15.52
C ARG A 70 15.55 15.66 -15.16
N ASP A 71 14.27 16.09 -15.07
CA ASP A 71 13.90 17.51 -15.02
C ASP A 71 14.01 18.11 -13.62
N VAL A 72 13.66 17.33 -12.59
CA VAL A 72 13.64 17.76 -11.19
C VAL A 72 14.90 17.34 -10.44
N LYS A 73 15.29 16.05 -10.55
CA LYS A 73 16.48 15.53 -9.88
C LYS A 73 17.79 15.79 -10.65
N LYS A 74 17.70 16.27 -11.90
CA LYS A 74 18.86 16.59 -12.77
C LYS A 74 19.84 15.44 -12.94
N LEU A 75 19.36 14.18 -12.89
CA LEU A 75 20.21 13.01 -13.04
C LEU A 75 20.65 12.81 -14.50
N SER A 76 21.89 12.34 -14.67
CA SER A 76 22.40 11.87 -15.96
C SER A 76 21.71 10.58 -16.41
N VAL A 77 21.81 10.23 -17.69
CA VAL A 77 21.24 8.98 -18.23
C VAL A 77 21.72 7.74 -17.45
N PRO A 78 23.02 7.55 -17.14
CA PRO A 78 23.46 6.45 -16.30
C PRO A 78 22.82 6.46 -14.90
N GLY A 79 22.69 7.63 -14.27
CA GLY A 79 22.01 7.77 -12.97
C GLY A 79 20.52 7.41 -13.04
N ILE A 80 19.84 7.78 -14.15
CA ILE A 80 18.46 7.37 -14.38
C ILE A 80 18.38 5.86 -14.61
N GLN A 81 19.28 5.27 -15.39
CA GLN A 81 19.34 3.82 -15.60
C GLN A 81 19.57 3.06 -14.31
N GLN A 82 20.50 3.52 -13.47
CA GLN A 82 20.72 2.94 -12.15
C GLN A 82 19.46 3.00 -11.28
N MET A 83 18.82 4.17 -11.19
CA MET A 83 17.56 4.38 -10.44
C MET A 83 16.36 3.60 -11.01
N LEU A 84 16.38 3.27 -12.29
CA LEU A 84 15.38 2.42 -12.94
C LEU A 84 15.75 0.93 -12.84
N GLY A 85 17.06 0.62 -12.84
CA GLY A 85 17.61 -0.74 -12.78
C GLY A 85 17.71 -1.31 -11.35
N GLU A 86 17.68 -0.45 -10.32
CA GLU A 86 17.44 -0.90 -8.96
C GLU A 86 16.02 -1.45 -8.86
N LYS A 87 15.93 -2.74 -9.26
CA LYS A 87 14.77 -3.62 -9.29
C LYS A 87 13.43 -2.89 -9.30
N GLN A 88 12.90 -2.64 -10.50
CA GLN A 88 11.45 -2.75 -10.64
C GLN A 88 11.08 -4.14 -10.09
N PRO A 89 10.21 -4.24 -9.10
CA PRO A 89 9.51 -5.50 -8.94
C PRO A 89 8.81 -5.73 -10.27
N ALA A 90 9.15 -6.83 -10.93
CA ALA A 90 8.50 -7.26 -12.17
C ALA A 90 7.00 -7.09 -11.97
N VAL A 91 6.33 -6.42 -12.92
CA VAL A 91 4.88 -6.46 -13.03
C VAL A 91 4.54 -7.87 -13.48
N VAL A 92 4.59 -8.80 -12.53
CA VAL A 92 4.05 -10.13 -12.71
C VAL A 92 2.54 -9.97 -12.57
N GLY A 93 1.86 -9.98 -13.72
CA GLY A 93 0.45 -10.30 -13.77
C GLY A 93 0.27 -11.76 -13.37
N SER A 94 0.20 -12.00 -12.10
CA SER A 94 -0.40 -13.17 -11.47
C SER A 94 -0.52 -12.84 -9.99
N GLY A 95 -1.73 -12.95 -9.46
CA GLY A 95 -2.02 -12.74 -8.05
C GLY A 95 -1.25 -13.71 -7.16
N THR A 96 0.00 -13.41 -6.90
CA THR A 96 0.69 -13.97 -5.74
C THR A 96 0.48 -12.98 -4.61
N ASN A 97 -0.30 -13.38 -3.62
CA ASN A 97 -0.32 -12.78 -2.29
C ASN A 97 1.13 -12.76 -1.76
N HIS A 98 1.89 -11.71 -2.11
CA HIS A 98 3.15 -11.45 -1.45
C HIS A 98 2.79 -10.96 -0.05
N LYS A 99 2.85 -11.88 0.91
CA LYS A 99 2.82 -11.54 2.33
C LYS A 99 3.94 -10.53 2.55
N PRO A 100 3.64 -9.28 2.99
CA PRO A 100 4.70 -8.30 3.21
C PRO A 100 5.70 -8.91 4.19
N ASP A 101 6.98 -8.84 3.85
CA ASP A 101 8.05 -9.25 4.76
C ASP A 101 8.30 -8.15 5.80
N ILE A 102 7.31 -8.01 6.70
CA ILE A 102 7.33 -7.05 7.80
C ILE A 102 8.56 -7.25 8.67
N GLY A 103 8.93 -8.51 8.91
CA GLY A 103 10.04 -8.85 9.77
C GLY A 103 11.36 -8.27 9.29
N SER A 104 11.69 -8.45 8.01
CA SER A 104 12.94 -7.90 7.47
C SER A 104 12.95 -6.37 7.46
N LYS A 105 11.80 -5.73 7.26
CA LYS A 105 11.68 -4.27 7.31
C LYS A 105 11.87 -3.72 8.71
N LEU A 106 11.19 -4.29 9.69
CA LEU A 106 11.36 -3.95 11.10
C LEU A 106 12.83 -4.08 11.53
N ARG A 107 13.48 -5.17 11.13
CA ARG A 107 14.91 -5.37 11.43
C ARG A 107 15.80 -4.33 10.76
N LYS A 108 15.51 -3.94 9.51
CA LYS A 108 16.25 -2.87 8.82
C LYS A 108 16.06 -1.53 9.50
N LEU A 109 14.83 -1.15 9.84
CA LEU A 109 14.50 0.09 10.56
C LEU A 109 15.22 0.13 11.92
N ARG A 110 15.09 -0.92 12.73
CA ARG A 110 15.80 -1.00 14.01
C ARG A 110 17.30 -0.80 13.87
N LYS A 111 17.93 -1.48 12.90
CA LYS A 111 19.37 -1.36 12.66
C LYS A 111 19.78 0.03 12.15
N SER A 112 18.99 0.67 11.29
CA SER A 112 19.26 2.01 10.80
C SER A 112 19.22 3.07 11.91
N MET A 113 18.47 2.80 12.98
CA MET A 113 18.41 3.64 14.18
C MET A 113 19.49 3.27 15.24
N GLY A 114 20.34 2.29 14.96
CA GLY A 114 21.37 1.84 15.92
C GLY A 114 20.81 1.09 17.14
N LEU A 115 19.51 0.71 17.12
CA LEU A 115 18.86 0.09 18.27
C LEU A 115 19.23 -1.38 18.43
N GLY A 116 19.60 -1.80 19.65
CA GLY A 116 19.67 -3.20 20.05
C GLY A 116 18.28 -3.85 20.08
N SER A 117 18.21 -5.18 19.91
CA SER A 117 16.91 -5.90 19.93
C SER A 117 16.19 -5.78 21.28
N ARG A 118 16.93 -5.76 22.38
CA ARG A 118 16.39 -5.58 23.74
C ARG A 118 15.79 -4.19 23.90
N GLU A 119 16.55 -3.16 23.57
CA GLU A 119 16.09 -1.77 23.67
C GLU A 119 14.84 -1.50 22.82
N ALA A 120 14.82 -2.00 21.59
CA ALA A 120 13.66 -1.86 20.72
C ALA A 120 12.42 -2.58 21.26
N ALA A 121 12.60 -3.77 21.84
CA ALA A 121 11.52 -4.52 22.47
C ALA A 121 10.96 -3.79 23.70
N ASP A 122 11.85 -3.27 24.55
CA ASP A 122 11.47 -2.49 25.74
C ASP A 122 10.66 -1.23 25.36
N ARG A 123 11.13 -0.48 24.34
CA ARG A 123 10.39 0.69 23.80
C ARG A 123 9.00 0.33 23.27
N ALA A 124 8.87 -0.80 22.58
CA ALA A 124 7.59 -1.28 22.04
C ALA A 124 6.73 -2.03 23.09
N LYS A 125 7.21 -2.15 24.33
CA LYS A 125 6.54 -2.90 25.42
C LYS A 125 6.21 -4.35 25.04
N ILE A 126 7.17 -5.04 24.41
CA ILE A 126 7.09 -6.46 24.06
C ILE A 126 8.34 -7.20 24.54
N SER A 127 8.29 -8.53 24.56
CA SER A 127 9.50 -9.30 24.90
C SER A 127 10.52 -9.28 23.74
N GLN A 128 11.81 -9.32 24.06
CA GLN A 128 12.87 -9.43 23.06
C GLN A 128 12.72 -10.69 22.18
N GLY A 129 12.28 -11.81 22.76
CA GLY A 129 12.02 -13.05 22.02
C GLY A 129 10.89 -12.89 21.00
N PHE A 130 9.82 -12.17 21.37
CA PHE A 130 8.71 -11.89 20.45
C PHE A 130 9.14 -10.95 19.32
N LEU A 131 9.89 -9.87 19.61
CA LEU A 131 10.47 -9.02 18.57
C LEU A 131 11.33 -9.84 17.61
N SER A 132 12.19 -10.71 18.14
CA SER A 132 13.02 -11.59 17.30
C SER A 132 12.19 -12.53 16.43
N ALA A 133 11.12 -13.09 16.96
CA ALA A 133 10.22 -13.95 16.20
C ALA A 133 9.53 -13.17 15.05
N ILE A 134 9.10 -11.92 15.29
CA ILE A 134 8.53 -11.03 14.25
C ILE A 134 9.60 -10.73 13.18
N GLU A 135 10.80 -10.30 13.58
CA GLU A 135 11.89 -9.96 12.65
C GLU A 135 12.36 -11.15 11.79
N LEU A 136 12.15 -12.39 12.27
CA LEU A 136 12.42 -13.62 11.53
C LEU A 136 11.20 -14.16 10.77
N SER A 137 10.11 -13.41 10.73
CA SER A 137 8.83 -13.82 10.11
C SER A 137 8.25 -15.14 10.65
N LYS A 138 8.59 -15.47 11.92
CA LYS A 138 8.09 -16.63 12.65
C LYS A 138 6.81 -16.33 13.44
N ALA A 139 6.51 -15.05 13.67
CA ALA A 139 5.30 -14.57 14.30
C ALA A 139 4.77 -13.36 13.56
N ASN A 140 3.44 -13.20 13.52
CA ASN A 140 2.81 -11.99 13.03
C ASN A 140 2.42 -11.14 14.24
N PRO A 141 2.71 -9.83 14.22
CA PRO A 141 2.28 -8.93 15.29
C PRO A 141 0.78 -8.61 15.18
N SER A 142 0.16 -8.31 16.32
CA SER A 142 -1.16 -7.69 16.37
C SER A 142 -1.10 -6.23 15.94
N ILE A 143 -2.27 -5.61 15.69
CA ILE A 143 -2.36 -4.20 15.31
C ILE A 143 -1.76 -3.30 16.39
N ALA A 144 -2.14 -3.51 17.65
CA ALA A 144 -1.58 -2.75 18.76
C ALA A 144 -0.05 -2.91 18.87
N THR A 145 0.49 -4.08 18.55
CA THR A 145 1.93 -4.32 18.52
C THR A 145 2.59 -3.58 17.34
N LEU A 146 1.97 -3.58 16.16
CA LEU A 146 2.46 -2.84 14.99
C LEU A 146 2.52 -1.34 15.27
N GLN A 147 1.48 -0.78 15.88
CA GLN A 147 1.41 0.62 16.26
C GLN A 147 2.51 0.99 17.27
N ARG A 148 2.71 0.16 18.32
CA ARG A 148 3.79 0.38 19.29
C ARG A 148 5.18 0.28 18.66
N LEU A 149 5.40 -0.65 17.73
CA LEU A 149 6.65 -0.77 17.00
C LEU A 149 6.88 0.44 16.08
N ALA A 150 5.86 0.89 15.36
CA ALA A 150 5.94 2.08 14.52
C ALA A 150 6.27 3.32 15.36
N ALA A 151 5.57 3.54 16.46
CA ALA A 151 5.85 4.65 17.39
C ALA A 151 7.27 4.57 17.96
N SER A 152 7.75 3.37 18.35
CA SER A 152 9.10 3.18 18.89
C SER A 152 10.22 3.45 17.88
N TYR A 153 9.90 3.33 16.58
CA TYR A 153 10.82 3.62 15.47
C TYR A 153 10.56 4.99 14.83
N ASN A 154 9.72 5.83 15.45
CA ASN A 154 9.35 7.15 14.95
C ASN A 154 8.91 7.09 13.45
N THR A 155 8.09 6.13 13.13
CA THR A 155 7.56 5.86 11.79
C THR A 155 6.08 5.49 11.86
N THR A 156 5.47 5.19 10.73
CA THR A 156 4.08 4.72 10.64
C THR A 156 4.03 3.23 10.25
N VAL A 157 2.91 2.58 10.50
CA VAL A 157 2.71 1.18 10.08
C VAL A 157 2.77 1.03 8.55
N LEU A 158 2.45 2.10 7.80
CA LEU A 158 2.58 2.14 6.33
C LEU A 158 3.98 1.78 5.84
N GLU A 159 5.03 2.17 6.58
CA GLU A 159 6.41 1.83 6.22
C GLU A 159 6.67 0.32 6.23
N PHE A 160 5.81 -0.46 6.87
CA PHE A 160 5.89 -1.92 6.87
C PHE A 160 5.29 -2.56 5.62
N PHE A 161 4.52 -1.80 4.83
CA PHE A 161 4.04 -2.25 3.52
C PHE A 161 5.08 -1.99 2.43
N ASP A 162 5.09 -2.84 1.40
CA ASP A 162 5.85 -2.57 0.17
C ASP A 162 5.06 -1.60 -0.71
N LEU A 163 5.12 -0.33 -0.37
CA LEU A 163 4.42 0.69 -1.12
C LEU A 163 5.17 1.02 -2.42
N PRO A 164 4.46 1.15 -3.55
CA PRO A 164 5.06 1.70 -4.75
C PRO A 164 5.44 3.16 -4.50
N HIS A 165 6.59 3.59 -5.01
CA HIS A 165 7.12 4.96 -4.84
C HIS A 165 6.30 6.07 -5.50
N HIS A 166 5.11 5.76 -6.03
CA HIS A 166 4.23 6.73 -6.67
C HIS A 166 2.80 6.59 -6.18
N SER A 167 2.15 7.73 -5.99
CA SER A 167 0.73 7.80 -5.70
C SER A 167 -0.10 7.24 -6.86
N ARG A 168 -1.11 6.43 -6.55
CA ARG A 168 -2.10 5.96 -7.51
C ARG A 168 -3.47 6.47 -7.08
N ARG A 169 -4.15 7.16 -7.99
CA ARG A 169 -5.54 7.61 -7.74
C ARG A 169 -6.56 6.49 -7.88
N LEU A 170 -6.28 5.49 -8.72
CA LEU A 170 -7.12 4.32 -8.92
C LEU A 170 -6.37 3.07 -8.51
N ILE A 171 -6.96 2.30 -7.60
CA ILE A 171 -6.44 1.02 -7.11
C ILE A 171 -7.53 -0.03 -7.29
N HIS A 172 -7.28 -1.00 -8.14
CA HIS A 172 -8.17 -2.14 -8.30
C HIS A 172 -8.00 -3.15 -7.15
N PRO A 173 -9.03 -3.96 -6.83
CA PRO A 173 -8.95 -4.93 -5.73
C PRO A 173 -7.73 -5.85 -5.78
N ASN A 174 -7.33 -6.31 -6.97
CA ASN A 174 -6.15 -7.16 -7.18
C ASN A 174 -4.80 -6.41 -7.08
N GLN A 175 -4.82 -5.10 -6.86
CA GLN A 175 -3.62 -4.24 -6.72
C GLN A 175 -3.44 -3.73 -5.29
N ARG A 176 -4.40 -4.01 -4.41
CA ARG A 176 -4.35 -3.60 -3.01
C ARG A 176 -3.17 -4.28 -2.31
N ARG A 177 -2.49 -3.55 -1.49
CA ARG A 177 -1.53 -4.11 -0.55
C ARG A 177 -2.28 -4.53 0.70
N SER A 178 -1.94 -5.68 1.25
CA SER A 178 -2.57 -6.16 2.46
C SER A 178 -1.55 -6.56 3.52
N LEU A 179 -1.98 -6.45 4.75
CA LEU A 179 -1.30 -6.91 5.95
C LEU A 179 -2.25 -7.87 6.67
N ARG A 180 -1.75 -8.99 7.12
CA ARG A 180 -2.53 -9.94 7.93
C ARG A 180 -1.88 -10.14 9.29
N THR A 181 -2.67 -9.92 10.35
CA THR A 181 -2.24 -10.15 11.74
C THR A 181 -2.27 -11.64 12.09
N ASP A 182 -1.75 -11.99 13.26
CA ASP A 182 -1.83 -13.34 13.84
C ASP A 182 -3.27 -13.78 14.14
N THR A 183 -4.13 -12.85 14.57
CA THR A 183 -5.56 -13.11 14.80
C THR A 183 -6.36 -13.23 13.49
N GLY A 184 -5.71 -13.06 12.34
CA GLY A 184 -6.32 -13.22 11.02
C GLY A 184 -6.99 -11.96 10.47
N VAL A 185 -6.91 -10.82 11.16
CA VAL A 185 -7.39 -9.54 10.61
C VAL A 185 -6.61 -9.22 9.34
N ASP A 186 -7.33 -8.97 8.24
CA ASP A 186 -6.76 -8.57 6.94
C ASP A 186 -7.03 -7.08 6.70
N ILE A 187 -5.96 -6.31 6.57
CA ILE A 187 -6.00 -4.86 6.34
C ILE A 187 -5.52 -4.60 4.92
N GLN A 188 -6.38 -4.05 4.08
CA GLN A 188 -6.07 -3.74 2.70
C GLN A 188 -6.04 -2.23 2.48
N LEU A 189 -4.95 -1.71 1.94
CA LEU A 189 -4.84 -0.28 1.61
C LEU A 189 -5.72 0.05 0.41
N LEU A 190 -6.64 0.98 0.58
CA LEU A 190 -7.50 1.54 -0.46
C LEU A 190 -6.92 2.82 -1.06
N SER A 191 -5.98 3.46 -0.37
CA SER A 191 -5.25 4.65 -0.84
C SER A 191 -3.73 4.42 -0.73
N ILE A 192 -2.96 4.93 -1.69
CA ILE A 192 -1.49 4.82 -1.68
C ILE A 192 -0.89 6.14 -2.17
N GLY A 193 0.05 6.67 -1.39
CA GLY A 193 0.76 7.91 -1.72
C GLY A 193 -0.09 9.17 -1.55
N THR A 194 -1.08 9.13 -0.70
CA THR A 194 -1.84 10.29 -0.21
C THR A 194 -1.01 11.06 0.81
N LYS A 195 -1.37 12.30 1.10
CA LYS A 195 -0.65 13.15 2.05
C LYS A 195 -1.29 13.17 3.45
N MET A 196 -2.61 13.09 3.50
CA MET A 196 -3.37 13.27 4.73
C MET A 196 -4.37 12.14 4.97
N LEU A 197 -4.84 11.50 3.91
CA LEU A 197 -5.93 10.54 3.97
C LEU A 197 -5.39 9.12 3.83
N GLU A 198 -5.66 8.27 4.80
CA GLU A 198 -5.33 6.87 4.78
C GLU A 198 -6.61 6.04 4.82
N CYS A 199 -6.97 5.46 3.68
CA CYS A 199 -8.17 4.64 3.57
C CYS A 199 -7.80 3.17 3.53
N MET A 200 -8.47 2.37 4.34
CA MET A 200 -8.24 0.95 4.49
C MET A 200 -9.56 0.17 4.45
N LEU A 201 -9.49 -1.06 4.01
CA LEU A 201 -10.54 -2.06 4.17
C LEU A 201 -10.07 -3.08 5.20
N PHE A 202 -10.79 -3.18 6.29
CA PHE A 202 -10.56 -4.19 7.33
C PHE A 202 -11.51 -5.37 7.12
N ARG A 203 -10.97 -6.57 7.20
CA ARG A 203 -11.72 -7.81 7.36
C ARG A 203 -11.36 -8.42 8.68
N VAL A 204 -12.31 -8.46 9.57
CA VAL A 204 -12.12 -8.87 10.97
C VAL A 204 -12.85 -10.20 11.19
N PRO A 205 -12.13 -11.33 11.30
CA PRO A 205 -12.72 -12.61 11.60
C PRO A 205 -13.48 -12.61 12.93
N PRO A 206 -14.34 -13.59 13.18
CA PRO A 206 -14.93 -13.82 14.49
C PRO A 206 -13.86 -13.85 15.58
N SER A 207 -14.15 -13.22 16.70
CA SER A 207 -13.28 -13.17 17.89
C SER A 207 -11.90 -12.55 17.67
N ALA A 208 -11.70 -11.84 16.56
CA ALA A 208 -10.47 -11.10 16.29
C ALA A 208 -10.63 -9.61 16.62
N GLY A 209 -9.49 -8.93 16.86
CA GLY A 209 -9.50 -7.51 17.21
C GLY A 209 -8.10 -6.89 17.16
N SER A 210 -7.96 -5.72 17.79
CA SER A 210 -6.69 -4.99 17.88
C SER A 210 -5.64 -5.66 18.77
N ASP A 211 -6.07 -6.52 19.68
CA ASP A 211 -5.23 -7.16 20.71
C ASP A 211 -4.53 -6.12 21.61
N GLY A 212 -5.31 -5.23 22.14
CA GLY A 212 -4.92 -4.16 23.06
C GLY A 212 -5.27 -2.77 22.54
N ALA A 213 -5.24 -1.81 23.47
CA ALA A 213 -5.46 -0.42 23.16
C ALA A 213 -4.18 0.22 22.59
N TYR A 214 -4.36 1.18 21.70
CA TYR A 214 -3.33 2.05 21.13
C TYR A 214 -3.91 3.44 20.89
N SER A 215 -3.06 4.44 20.69
CA SER A 215 -3.47 5.80 20.35
C SER A 215 -2.43 6.45 19.45
N HIS A 216 -2.85 7.43 18.69
CA HIS A 216 -1.97 8.28 17.85
C HIS A 216 -2.61 9.64 17.63
N ALA A 217 -1.90 10.57 17.03
CA ALA A 217 -2.47 11.88 16.72
C ALA A 217 -3.43 11.78 15.54
N GLY A 218 -4.50 12.57 15.55
CA GLY A 218 -5.42 12.71 14.43
C GLY A 218 -6.84 12.26 14.73
N GLU A 219 -7.54 11.90 13.68
CA GLU A 219 -8.93 11.48 13.70
C GLU A 219 -9.12 10.21 12.89
N GLU A 220 -10.07 9.40 13.30
CA GLU A 220 -10.47 8.17 12.62
C GLU A 220 -11.95 8.17 12.30
N PHE A 221 -12.27 7.59 11.15
CA PHE A 221 -13.63 7.34 10.72
C PHE A 221 -13.79 5.89 10.31
N ILE A 222 -14.85 5.25 10.83
CA ILE A 222 -15.22 3.87 10.53
C ILE A 222 -16.58 3.86 9.85
N TYR A 223 -16.73 3.04 8.82
CA TYR A 223 -18.02 2.69 8.24
C TYR A 223 -18.15 1.18 8.14
N VAL A 224 -19.20 0.60 8.73
CA VAL A 224 -19.42 -0.84 8.72
C VAL A 224 -20.13 -1.26 7.45
N LEU A 225 -19.42 -1.98 6.58
CA LEU A 225 -19.97 -2.53 5.34
C LEU A 225 -20.74 -3.83 5.54
N LYS A 226 -20.34 -4.62 6.57
CA LYS A 226 -20.94 -5.91 6.87
C LYS A 226 -20.58 -6.35 8.29
N GLY A 227 -21.50 -6.99 8.97
CA GLY A 227 -21.29 -7.56 10.31
C GLY A 227 -21.33 -6.51 11.41
N SER A 228 -20.56 -6.71 12.46
CA SER A 228 -20.51 -5.81 13.62
C SER A 228 -19.10 -5.68 14.20
N LEU A 229 -18.84 -4.56 14.85
CA LEU A 229 -17.60 -4.29 15.55
C LEU A 229 -17.91 -3.65 16.91
N GLU A 230 -17.28 -4.13 17.96
CA GLU A 230 -17.23 -3.45 19.25
C GLU A 230 -15.98 -2.58 19.30
N ILE A 231 -16.11 -1.31 19.71
CA ILE A 231 -15.01 -0.38 19.92
C ILE A 231 -15.13 0.28 21.29
N TRP A 232 -13.99 0.44 21.96
CA TRP A 232 -13.87 1.09 23.26
C TRP A 232 -12.90 2.25 23.17
N LEU A 233 -13.30 3.40 23.72
CA LEU A 233 -12.48 4.59 23.87
C LEU A 233 -12.12 4.77 25.36
N ASP A 234 -10.81 4.91 25.64
CA ASP A 234 -10.23 5.07 26.99
C ASP A 234 -10.72 4.04 28.03
N GLU A 235 -11.14 2.84 27.58
CA GLU A 235 -11.76 1.77 28.39
C GLU A 235 -13.05 2.22 29.12
N LEU A 236 -13.60 3.38 28.81
CA LEU A 236 -14.75 3.98 29.47
C LEU A 236 -15.98 4.03 28.56
N GLU A 237 -15.79 4.32 27.30
CA GLU A 237 -16.86 4.50 26.32
C GLU A 237 -16.84 3.35 25.32
N GLY A 238 -17.85 2.48 25.40
CA GLY A 238 -17.99 1.31 24.53
C GLY A 238 -19.15 1.46 23.56
N HIS A 239 -18.92 1.15 22.29
CA HIS A 239 -19.94 1.15 21.24
C HIS A 239 -19.94 -0.16 20.49
N VAL A 240 -21.13 -0.62 20.10
CA VAL A 240 -21.31 -1.75 19.17
C VAL A 240 -21.83 -1.18 17.86
N LEU A 241 -20.98 -1.18 16.86
CA LEU A 241 -21.31 -0.73 15.51
C LEU A 241 -21.89 -1.89 14.70
N GLN A 242 -22.95 -1.63 13.95
CA GLN A 242 -23.62 -2.60 13.08
C GLN A 242 -23.52 -2.19 11.62
N GLU A 243 -23.90 -3.08 10.73
CA GLU A 243 -23.92 -2.82 9.28
C GLU A 243 -24.70 -1.52 8.95
N GLY A 244 -24.04 -0.61 8.24
CA GLY A 244 -24.54 0.71 7.89
C GLY A 244 -24.18 1.82 8.87
N ASP A 245 -23.67 1.49 10.07
CA ASP A 245 -23.25 2.50 11.03
C ASP A 245 -21.96 3.18 10.60
N SER A 246 -21.86 4.46 10.95
CA SER A 246 -20.63 5.25 10.87
C SER A 246 -20.23 5.76 12.25
N PHE A 247 -18.94 5.75 12.52
CA PHE A 247 -18.38 6.16 13.80
C PHE A 247 -17.13 7.00 13.59
N TRP A 248 -16.99 8.08 14.35
CA TRP A 248 -15.87 9.00 14.28
C TRP A 248 -15.35 9.26 15.70
N PHE A 249 -14.03 9.41 15.84
CA PHE A 249 -13.39 9.73 17.12
C PHE A 249 -12.01 10.35 16.92
N GLU A 250 -11.54 11.08 17.94
CA GLU A 250 -10.15 11.55 18.00
C GLU A 250 -9.24 10.39 18.39
N SER A 251 -8.23 10.12 17.54
CA SER A 251 -7.33 8.96 17.71
C SER A 251 -6.33 9.10 18.85
N ASN A 252 -6.24 10.26 19.51
CA ASN A 252 -5.47 10.46 20.74
C ASN A 252 -6.10 9.76 21.96
N LEU A 253 -7.39 9.42 21.89
CA LEU A 253 -8.03 8.54 22.86
C LEU A 253 -7.48 7.12 22.70
N GLY A 254 -7.21 6.45 23.82
CA GLY A 254 -6.82 5.05 23.80
C GLY A 254 -7.96 4.19 23.27
N HIS A 255 -7.78 3.57 22.11
CA HIS A 255 -8.87 2.80 21.50
C HIS A 255 -8.48 1.36 21.24
N ARG A 256 -9.43 0.46 21.47
CA ARG A 256 -9.36 -0.97 21.14
C ARG A 256 -10.67 -1.40 20.52
N TRP A 257 -10.62 -2.42 19.69
CA TRP A 257 -11.80 -2.94 19.02
C TRP A 257 -11.74 -4.45 18.85
N PHE A 258 -12.91 -5.05 18.66
CA PHE A 258 -13.08 -6.48 18.64
C PHE A 258 -14.34 -6.85 17.84
N ASN A 259 -14.31 -7.97 17.12
CA ASN A 259 -15.50 -8.53 16.49
C ASN A 259 -16.17 -9.55 17.44
N PRO A 260 -17.29 -9.21 18.08
CA PRO A 260 -17.95 -10.10 19.04
C PRO A 260 -18.83 -11.17 18.36
N SER A 261 -19.03 -11.07 17.06
CA SER A 261 -19.95 -11.93 16.31
C SER A 261 -19.30 -13.21 15.83
N ASP A 262 -20.10 -14.16 15.37
CA ASP A 262 -19.70 -15.42 14.72
C ASP A 262 -19.43 -15.27 13.22
N LYS A 263 -19.54 -14.07 12.66
CA LYS A 263 -19.35 -13.75 11.24
C LYS A 263 -18.24 -12.74 11.06
N GLU A 264 -17.63 -12.75 9.87
CA GLU A 264 -16.65 -11.72 9.47
C GLU A 264 -17.29 -10.34 9.45
N ALA A 265 -16.65 -9.37 10.10
CA ALA A 265 -16.95 -7.95 9.94
C ALA A 265 -16.08 -7.36 8.83
N VAL A 266 -16.68 -6.47 8.00
CA VAL A 266 -15.98 -5.77 6.93
C VAL A 266 -16.22 -4.27 7.09
N LEU A 267 -15.13 -3.50 7.16
CA LEU A 267 -15.16 -2.09 7.53
C LEU A 267 -14.35 -1.27 6.55
N ILE A 268 -14.81 -0.05 6.24
CA ILE A 268 -13.93 1.01 5.75
C ILE A 268 -13.41 1.76 6.96
N TRP A 269 -12.10 1.90 7.04
CA TRP A 269 -11.40 2.62 8.10
C TRP A 269 -10.56 3.72 7.49
N VAL A 270 -10.73 4.93 7.97
CA VAL A 270 -10.04 6.11 7.44
C VAL A 270 -9.34 6.83 8.57
N ASN A 271 -8.04 7.06 8.43
CA ASN A 271 -7.23 7.85 9.35
C ASN A 271 -6.78 9.15 8.69
N THR A 272 -6.65 10.20 9.48
CA THR A 272 -6.05 11.47 9.09
C THR A 272 -5.38 12.12 10.30
N PRO A 273 -4.08 12.57 10.19
CA PRO A 273 -3.15 12.32 9.07
C PRO A 273 -2.76 10.84 8.91
N LEU A 274 -1.82 10.53 8.03
CA LEU A 274 -1.27 9.19 7.86
C LEU A 274 -0.61 8.75 9.17
N THR A 275 -1.12 7.72 9.81
CA THR A 275 -0.67 7.27 11.14
C THR A 275 -0.57 5.76 11.22
N PHE A 276 -1.27 5.07 10.34
CA PHE A 276 -1.24 3.61 10.28
C PHE A 276 -0.01 3.06 9.58
#